data_0eb719ef064abd95ae95d4d3aed37019
#
_entry.id   0eb719ef064abd95ae95d4d3aed37019
#
_cell.length_a   1.000
_cell.length_b   1.000
_cell.length_c   1.000
_cell.angle_alpha   90.00
_cell.angle_beta   90.00
_cell.angle_gamma   90.00
#
_symmetry.space_group_name_H-M   'P 1'
#
loop_
_entity.id
_entity.type
_entity.pdbx_description
1 polymer ?
#
loop_
_entity_poly.entity_id
_entity_poly.type
_entity_poly.pdbx_seq_one_letter_code
_entity_poly.pdbx_strand_id
1 'polypeptide(L)'
;GQNGFAWVVTLFKHENLELAKVVTFDENALDSELQALNCMQAGAQREPVDATVSAYTADGYSLVPADYGTTIDKSAFKKAVEDSILVLADELDLDEADCYVKPKVEDDNEKLLAVIDEMNSYVGTTITYDFDVAKEVLDGERISEWLSVDDDLNLVVDEEGVLSFVKELASKYNTCYKPKELKTSYGSTVTISNGPYGWKINNSEEVAQ
;
A
#
# COMPACT_ATOMS: atom_id res chain seq x y z
N GLY A 1 -2.51 -77.90 9.51
CA GLY A 1 -3.89 -78.02 9.91
C GLY A 1 -4.49 -76.62 10.20
N GLN A 2 -5.30 -76.10 9.32
CA GLN A 2 -6.03 -74.86 9.59
C GLN A 2 -7.12 -75.18 10.62
N ASN A 3 -7.06 -74.48 11.73
CA ASN A 3 -8.06 -74.61 12.79
C ASN A 3 -9.42 -74.08 12.28
N GLY A 4 -10.41 -74.94 12.12
CA GLY A 4 -11.75 -74.60 11.61
C GLY A 4 -12.49 -73.53 12.41
N PHE A 5 -11.97 -73.15 13.59
CA PHE A 5 -12.51 -72.03 14.39
C PHE A 5 -11.94 -70.66 13.98
N ALA A 6 -10.74 -70.63 13.37
CA ALA A 6 -10.17 -69.37 12.94
C ALA A 6 -10.97 -68.73 11.79
N TRP A 7 -11.60 -69.53 10.97
CA TRP A 7 -12.42 -69.03 9.84
C TRP A 7 -13.72 -68.32 10.29
N VAL A 8 -14.33 -68.81 11.38
CA VAL A 8 -15.56 -68.20 11.92
C VAL A 8 -15.27 -66.85 12.60
N VAL A 9 -14.09 -66.65 13.18
CA VAL A 9 -13.68 -65.41 13.83
C VAL A 9 -13.37 -64.32 12.81
N THR A 10 -12.86 -64.65 11.61
CA THR A 10 -12.64 -63.70 10.52
C THR A 10 -13.94 -63.20 9.88
N LEU A 11 -15.02 -63.96 9.99
CA LEU A 11 -16.34 -63.53 9.48
C LEU A 11 -17.00 -62.43 10.35
N PHE A 12 -16.55 -62.25 11.58
CA PHE A 12 -17.06 -61.22 12.52
C PHE A 12 -16.09 -60.08 12.80
N LYS A 13 -14.84 -60.17 12.31
CA LYS A 13 -13.98 -59.04 12.23
C LYS A 13 -14.26 -58.32 10.93
N HIS A 14 -14.98 -57.19 11.01
CA HIS A 14 -14.93 -56.17 9.97
C HIS A 14 -13.48 -55.59 10.01
N GLU A 15 -12.58 -56.28 9.33
CA GLU A 15 -11.34 -55.62 8.95
C GLU A 15 -11.75 -54.66 7.82
N ASN A 16 -11.75 -53.36 8.11
CA ASN A 16 -11.75 -52.34 7.09
C ASN A 16 -10.44 -52.51 6.32
N LEU A 17 -10.50 -53.29 5.26
CA LEU A 17 -9.47 -53.30 4.23
C LEU A 17 -9.58 -51.93 3.51
N GLU A 18 -8.85 -50.96 4.00
CA GLU A 18 -8.53 -49.79 3.21
C GLU A 18 -7.66 -50.29 2.03
N LEU A 19 -8.32 -50.56 0.91
CA LEU A 19 -7.64 -50.67 -0.38
C LEU A 19 -7.02 -49.31 -0.62
N ALA A 20 -5.71 -49.22 -0.42
CA ALA A 20 -4.97 -48.08 -0.89
C ALA A 20 -5.22 -47.99 -2.41
N LYS A 21 -6.08 -47.06 -2.82
CA LYS A 21 -6.26 -46.72 -4.24
C LYS A 21 -4.95 -46.17 -4.74
N VAL A 22 -4.17 -47.00 -5.44
CA VAL A 22 -2.97 -46.53 -6.16
C VAL A 22 -3.50 -45.99 -7.48
N VAL A 23 -3.72 -44.68 -7.50
CA VAL A 23 -3.98 -43.95 -8.75
C VAL A 23 -2.62 -43.56 -9.32
N THR A 24 -2.34 -43.93 -10.57
CA THR A 24 -1.16 -43.52 -11.31
C THR A 24 -1.59 -42.79 -12.58
N PHE A 25 -0.92 -41.70 -12.90
CA PHE A 25 -1.15 -40.93 -14.13
C PHE A 25 0.18 -40.57 -14.79
N ASP A 26 0.13 -40.25 -16.09
CA ASP A 26 1.29 -39.76 -16.83
C ASP A 26 1.44 -38.24 -16.62
N GLU A 27 2.51 -37.83 -15.95
CA GLU A 27 2.79 -36.44 -15.65
C GLU A 27 2.93 -35.57 -16.89
N ASN A 28 3.54 -36.10 -18.00
CA ASN A 28 3.70 -35.35 -19.24
C ASN A 28 2.36 -35.13 -19.94
N ALA A 29 1.49 -36.15 -19.90
CA ALA A 29 0.14 -36.02 -20.42
C ALA A 29 -0.66 -35.00 -19.63
N LEU A 30 -0.58 -35.05 -18.30
CA LEU A 30 -1.23 -34.09 -17.41
C LEU A 30 -0.75 -32.66 -17.72
N ASP A 31 0.56 -32.40 -17.77
CA ASP A 31 1.11 -31.10 -18.11
C ASP A 31 0.61 -30.55 -19.44
N SER A 32 0.50 -31.43 -20.43
CA SER A 32 0.02 -31.04 -21.76
C SER A 32 -1.47 -30.64 -21.73
N GLU A 33 -2.30 -31.40 -21.02
CA GLU A 33 -3.73 -31.12 -20.87
C GLU A 33 -3.96 -29.85 -20.05
N LEU A 34 -3.21 -29.64 -18.96
CA LEU A 34 -3.30 -28.41 -18.16
C LEU A 34 -2.97 -27.16 -18.99
N GLN A 35 -1.93 -27.22 -19.83
CA GLN A 35 -1.56 -26.11 -20.71
C GLN A 35 -2.59 -25.84 -21.82
N ALA A 36 -3.36 -26.83 -22.21
CA ALA A 36 -4.41 -26.70 -23.22
C ALA A 36 -5.70 -26.06 -22.69
N LEU A 37 -5.87 -25.96 -21.38
CA LEU A 37 -7.07 -25.36 -20.77
C LEU A 37 -7.24 -23.89 -21.17
N ASN A 38 -8.48 -23.47 -21.40
CA ASN A 38 -8.81 -22.11 -21.80
C ASN A 38 -8.33 -21.05 -20.78
N CYS A 39 -8.39 -21.36 -19.49
CA CYS A 39 -7.92 -20.47 -18.41
C CYS A 39 -6.40 -20.24 -18.43
N MET A 40 -5.65 -21.15 -19.08
CA MET A 40 -4.19 -21.06 -19.22
C MET A 40 -3.73 -20.30 -20.47
N GLN A 41 -4.67 -19.93 -21.36
CA GLN A 41 -4.34 -19.25 -22.60
C GLN A 41 -3.98 -17.78 -22.37
N ALA A 42 -3.08 -17.26 -23.22
CA ALA A 42 -2.70 -15.86 -23.20
C ALA A 42 -3.94 -14.96 -23.40
N GLY A 43 -4.12 -13.98 -22.52
CA GLY A 43 -5.25 -13.06 -22.55
C GLY A 43 -6.51 -13.54 -21.78
N ALA A 44 -6.53 -14.79 -21.30
CA ALA A 44 -7.59 -15.27 -20.41
C ALA A 44 -7.36 -14.89 -18.94
N GLN A 45 -6.12 -14.50 -18.61
CA GLN A 45 -5.70 -14.16 -17.25
C GLN A 45 -5.49 -12.65 -17.12
N ARG A 46 -5.76 -12.14 -15.94
CA ARG A 46 -5.52 -10.75 -15.54
C ARG A 46 -4.59 -10.76 -14.34
N GLU A 47 -3.48 -10.03 -14.44
CA GLU A 47 -2.51 -9.91 -13.34
C GLU A 47 -3.13 -9.25 -12.13
N PRO A 48 -2.75 -9.67 -10.91
CA PRO A 48 -3.16 -8.98 -9.69
C PRO A 48 -2.53 -7.59 -9.63
N VAL A 49 -3.23 -6.67 -8.98
CA VAL A 49 -2.77 -5.30 -8.70
C VAL A 49 -2.78 -5.09 -7.20
N ASP A 50 -1.67 -4.58 -6.67
CA ASP A 50 -1.48 -4.35 -5.25
C ASP A 50 -2.45 -3.27 -4.72
N ALA A 51 -2.86 -3.41 -3.47
CA ALA A 51 -3.53 -2.33 -2.74
C ALA A 51 -2.58 -1.13 -2.61
N THR A 52 -3.12 0.08 -2.66
CA THR A 52 -2.33 1.30 -2.63
C THR A 52 -3.06 2.44 -1.94
N VAL A 53 -2.35 3.55 -1.72
CA VAL A 53 -2.94 4.79 -1.19
C VAL A 53 -3.66 5.54 -2.31
N SER A 54 -4.85 6.08 -2.03
CA SER A 54 -5.58 6.92 -2.99
C SER A 54 -4.85 8.23 -3.28
N ALA A 55 -5.27 8.92 -4.34
CA ALA A 55 -4.98 10.34 -4.45
C ALA A 55 -5.62 11.11 -3.27
N TYR A 56 -5.01 12.24 -2.90
CA TYR A 56 -5.58 13.13 -1.88
C TYR A 56 -6.93 13.69 -2.31
N THR A 57 -7.87 13.72 -1.36
CA THR A 57 -9.19 14.34 -1.52
C THR A 57 -9.49 15.21 -0.31
N ALA A 58 -10.61 15.96 -0.34
CA ALA A 58 -11.04 16.76 0.82
C ALA A 58 -11.29 15.91 2.08
N ASP A 59 -11.55 14.62 1.93
CA ASP A 59 -11.72 13.68 3.03
C ASP A 59 -10.40 13.00 3.46
N GLY A 60 -9.28 13.38 2.84
CA GLY A 60 -7.95 12.81 3.07
C GLY A 60 -7.58 11.68 2.10
N TYR A 61 -6.71 10.81 2.56
CA TYR A 61 -6.25 9.59 1.87
C TYR A 61 -7.07 8.38 2.30
N SER A 62 -7.27 7.45 1.40
CA SER A 62 -7.97 6.19 1.66
C SER A 62 -7.26 5.02 1.00
N LEU A 63 -7.63 3.81 1.41
CA LEU A 63 -7.17 2.60 0.76
C LEU A 63 -7.82 2.46 -0.61
N VAL A 64 -7.01 2.22 -1.64
CA VAL A 64 -7.46 1.66 -2.92
C VAL A 64 -7.28 0.15 -2.82
N PRO A 65 -8.37 -0.63 -2.83
CA PRO A 65 -8.28 -2.07 -2.67
C PRO A 65 -7.45 -2.75 -3.76
N ALA A 66 -6.84 -3.87 -3.41
CA ALA A 66 -6.16 -4.74 -4.36
C ALA A 66 -7.15 -5.33 -5.37
N ASP A 67 -6.69 -5.54 -6.60
CA ASP A 67 -7.37 -6.40 -7.56
C ASP A 67 -6.66 -7.74 -7.61
N TYR A 68 -7.31 -8.79 -7.14
CA TYR A 68 -6.72 -10.14 -7.09
C TYR A 68 -6.52 -10.77 -8.48
N GLY A 69 -7.09 -10.16 -9.53
CA GLY A 69 -6.90 -10.65 -10.88
C GLY A 69 -7.47 -12.06 -11.10
N THR A 70 -6.90 -12.76 -12.08
CA THR A 70 -7.26 -14.16 -12.41
C THR A 70 -6.04 -14.95 -12.89
N THR A 71 -4.83 -14.48 -12.56
CA THR A 71 -3.59 -15.16 -12.96
C THR A 71 -3.41 -16.42 -12.12
N ILE A 72 -3.26 -17.56 -12.78
CA ILE A 72 -3.09 -18.86 -12.13
C ILE A 72 -1.62 -19.08 -11.76
N ASP A 73 -1.36 -19.42 -10.50
CA ASP A 73 -0.09 -19.99 -10.09
C ASP A 73 0.01 -21.42 -10.63
N LYS A 74 0.84 -21.60 -11.65
CA LYS A 74 0.99 -22.88 -12.37
C LYS A 74 1.42 -24.02 -11.47
N SER A 75 2.24 -23.76 -10.47
CA SER A 75 2.76 -24.78 -9.55
C SER A 75 1.71 -25.19 -8.52
N ALA A 76 1.01 -24.22 -7.95
CA ALA A 76 -0.09 -24.48 -7.02
C ALA A 76 -1.24 -25.21 -7.74
N PHE A 77 -1.61 -24.76 -8.93
CA PHE A 77 -2.64 -25.39 -9.77
C PHE A 77 -2.30 -26.84 -10.13
N LYS A 78 -1.07 -27.10 -10.65
CA LYS A 78 -0.63 -28.46 -10.96
C LYS A 78 -0.73 -29.37 -9.75
N LYS A 79 -0.23 -28.93 -8.61
CA LYS A 79 -0.29 -29.69 -7.37
C LYS A 79 -1.72 -29.97 -6.93
N ALA A 80 -2.61 -28.96 -6.96
CA ALA A 80 -4.00 -29.13 -6.60
C ALA A 80 -4.73 -30.14 -7.51
N VAL A 81 -4.43 -30.13 -8.81
CA VAL A 81 -4.97 -31.11 -9.75
C VAL A 81 -4.44 -32.52 -9.46
N GLU A 82 -3.14 -32.69 -9.20
CA GLU A 82 -2.53 -33.96 -8.82
C GLU A 82 -3.18 -34.52 -7.56
N ASP A 83 -3.35 -33.70 -6.52
CA ASP A 83 -3.99 -34.09 -5.28
C ASP A 83 -5.46 -34.49 -5.51
N SER A 84 -6.20 -33.77 -6.36
CA SER A 84 -7.58 -34.08 -6.73
C SER A 84 -7.71 -35.39 -7.48
N ILE A 85 -6.79 -35.70 -8.40
CA ILE A 85 -6.73 -36.98 -9.13
C ILE A 85 -6.50 -38.15 -8.16
N LEU A 86 -5.60 -37.97 -7.18
CA LEU A 86 -5.28 -39.03 -6.21
C LEU A 86 -6.48 -39.41 -5.33
N VAL A 87 -7.35 -38.47 -5.04
CA VAL A 87 -8.57 -38.70 -4.26
C VAL A 87 -9.80 -38.95 -5.13
N LEU A 88 -9.67 -38.91 -6.46
CA LEU A 88 -10.75 -39.04 -7.45
C LEU A 88 -11.87 -38.02 -7.19
N ALA A 89 -11.51 -36.76 -6.95
CA ALA A 89 -12.46 -35.68 -6.81
C ALA A 89 -13.19 -35.42 -8.15
N ASP A 90 -14.48 -35.13 -8.08
CA ASP A 90 -15.30 -34.82 -9.26
C ASP A 90 -15.10 -33.39 -9.75
N GLU A 91 -14.68 -32.48 -8.84
CA GLU A 91 -14.45 -31.06 -9.11
C GLU A 91 -13.29 -30.54 -8.26
N LEU A 92 -12.67 -29.45 -8.71
CA LEU A 92 -11.62 -28.71 -8.02
C LEU A 92 -11.99 -27.23 -8.04
N ASP A 93 -12.20 -26.64 -6.86
CA ASP A 93 -12.34 -25.20 -6.69
C ASP A 93 -10.95 -24.58 -6.59
N LEU A 94 -10.62 -23.64 -7.52
CA LEU A 94 -9.31 -23.03 -7.61
C LEU A 94 -9.10 -21.94 -6.54
N ASP A 95 -10.19 -21.31 -6.06
CA ASP A 95 -10.14 -20.36 -4.95
C ASP A 95 -9.84 -21.07 -3.63
N GLU A 96 -10.58 -22.14 -3.33
CA GLU A 96 -10.34 -22.94 -2.12
C GLU A 96 -8.98 -23.62 -2.11
N ALA A 97 -8.45 -23.96 -3.30
CA ALA A 97 -7.13 -24.57 -3.47
C ALA A 97 -5.99 -23.57 -3.53
N ASP A 98 -6.27 -22.27 -3.36
CA ASP A 98 -5.27 -21.19 -3.40
C ASP A 98 -4.40 -21.20 -4.66
N CYS A 99 -5.04 -21.39 -5.82
CA CYS A 99 -4.38 -21.57 -7.12
C CYS A 99 -4.14 -20.26 -7.88
N TYR A 100 -4.52 -19.11 -7.33
CA TYR A 100 -4.31 -17.82 -7.98
C TYR A 100 -3.10 -17.08 -7.40
N VAL A 101 -2.43 -16.33 -8.27
CA VAL A 101 -1.37 -15.41 -7.84
C VAL A 101 -2.02 -14.27 -7.07
N LYS A 102 -1.56 -14.04 -5.84
CA LYS A 102 -2.06 -12.96 -4.97
C LYS A 102 -1.28 -11.66 -5.20
N PRO A 103 -1.91 -10.51 -4.95
CA PRO A 103 -1.19 -9.24 -4.83
C PRO A 103 -0.10 -9.35 -3.76
N LYS A 104 0.98 -8.59 -3.92
CA LYS A 104 2.04 -8.52 -2.91
C LYS A 104 1.61 -7.71 -1.70
N VAL A 105 0.76 -6.72 -1.93
CA VAL A 105 0.17 -5.88 -0.90
C VAL A 105 -1.34 -6.10 -0.95
N GLU A 106 -1.87 -6.74 0.08
CA GLU A 106 -3.29 -7.01 0.26
C GLU A 106 -3.97 -5.90 1.06
N ASP A 107 -5.30 -5.88 1.10
CA ASP A 107 -6.10 -4.81 1.71
C ASP A 107 -5.90 -4.68 3.24
N ASP A 108 -5.48 -5.75 3.90
CA ASP A 108 -5.21 -5.82 5.33
C ASP A 108 -3.72 -5.61 5.68
N ASN A 109 -2.91 -5.15 4.73
CA ASN A 109 -1.50 -4.90 4.96
C ASN A 109 -1.33 -3.80 6.02
N GLU A 110 -0.83 -4.20 7.19
CA GLU A 110 -0.68 -3.31 8.36
C GLU A 110 0.18 -2.08 8.06
N LYS A 111 1.21 -2.23 7.21
CA LYS A 111 2.10 -1.13 6.88
C LYS A 111 1.43 -0.11 5.95
N LEU A 112 0.64 -0.59 4.97
CA LEU A 112 -0.14 0.27 4.10
C LEU A 112 -1.21 1.06 4.90
N LEU A 113 -1.91 0.40 5.80
CA LEU A 113 -2.90 1.05 6.65
C LEU A 113 -2.26 2.08 7.59
N ALA A 114 -1.11 1.75 8.18
CA ALA A 114 -0.38 2.67 9.05
C ALA A 114 0.11 3.92 8.32
N VAL A 115 0.64 3.80 7.09
CA VAL A 115 1.08 4.95 6.30
C VAL A 115 -0.09 5.84 5.88
N ILE A 116 -1.26 5.26 5.59
CA ILE A 116 -2.48 6.03 5.30
C ILE A 116 -2.89 6.86 6.53
N ASP A 117 -2.89 6.25 7.71
CA ASP A 117 -3.23 6.94 8.96
C ASP A 117 -2.21 8.05 9.26
N GLU A 118 -0.93 7.81 9.03
CA GLU A 118 0.13 8.80 9.21
C GLU A 118 -0.05 9.97 8.24
N MET A 119 -0.25 9.72 6.95
CA MET A 119 -0.54 10.75 5.94
C MET A 119 -1.77 11.59 6.32
N ASN A 120 -2.84 10.94 6.79
CA ASN A 120 -4.05 11.61 7.23
C ASN A 120 -3.82 12.47 8.48
N SER A 121 -2.92 12.07 9.37
CA SER A 121 -2.50 12.89 10.52
C SER A 121 -1.85 14.20 10.08
N TYR A 122 -0.99 14.17 9.05
CA TYR A 122 -0.36 15.37 8.50
C TYR A 122 -1.37 16.28 7.81
N VAL A 123 -2.17 15.77 6.87
CA VAL A 123 -3.13 16.59 6.13
C VAL A 123 -4.33 17.05 6.97
N GLY A 124 -4.59 16.41 8.11
CA GLY A 124 -5.57 16.85 9.10
C GLY A 124 -5.11 18.09 9.89
N THR A 125 -3.85 18.49 9.76
CA THR A 125 -3.27 19.63 10.48
C THR A 125 -3.45 20.91 9.67
N THR A 126 -3.75 22.02 10.37
CA THR A 126 -3.79 23.35 9.76
C THR A 126 -2.91 24.30 10.56
N ILE A 127 -1.95 24.92 9.90
CA ILE A 127 -1.05 25.91 10.50
C ILE A 127 -1.40 27.29 9.98
N THR A 128 -1.64 28.25 10.86
CA THR A 128 -1.89 29.64 10.48
C THR A 128 -0.69 30.51 10.88
N TYR A 129 0.00 31.02 9.87
CA TYR A 129 1.06 32.01 10.04
C TYR A 129 0.43 33.43 10.15
N ASP A 130 0.59 34.09 11.29
CA ASP A 130 0.10 35.44 11.52
C ASP A 130 1.24 36.45 11.42
N PHE A 131 1.21 37.27 10.38
CA PHE A 131 2.24 38.29 10.09
C PHE A 131 1.79 39.73 10.44
N ASP A 132 0.80 39.93 11.32
CA ASP A 132 0.15 41.17 11.63
C ASP A 132 -0.59 41.81 10.43
N VAL A 133 0.07 41.93 9.30
CA VAL A 133 -0.45 42.56 8.06
C VAL A 133 -1.25 41.59 7.20
N ALA A 134 -1.03 40.28 7.38
CA ALA A 134 -1.69 39.21 6.63
C ALA A 134 -1.58 37.90 7.38
N LYS A 135 -2.44 36.96 7.02
CA LYS A 135 -2.38 35.58 7.48
C LYS A 135 -2.19 34.66 6.28
N GLU A 136 -1.33 33.69 6.45
CA GLU A 136 -1.15 32.57 5.50
C GLU A 136 -1.59 31.28 6.19
N VAL A 137 -2.25 30.43 5.45
CA VAL A 137 -2.74 29.14 5.97
C VAL A 137 -2.03 28.02 5.21
N LEU A 138 -1.40 27.14 5.93
CA LEU A 138 -0.91 25.87 5.45
C LEU A 138 -1.94 24.82 5.86
N ASP A 139 -2.65 24.29 4.90
CA ASP A 139 -3.72 23.33 5.08
C ASP A 139 -3.37 21.95 4.48
N GLY A 140 -4.28 21.00 4.61
CA GLY A 140 -4.08 19.65 4.12
C GLY A 140 -3.88 19.55 2.62
N GLU A 141 -4.48 20.43 1.82
CA GLU A 141 -4.30 20.45 0.37
C GLU A 141 -2.84 20.77 0.03
N ARG A 142 -2.27 21.80 0.66
CA ARG A 142 -0.86 22.18 0.46
C ARG A 142 0.10 21.14 1.00
N ILE A 143 -0.19 20.56 2.19
CA ILE A 143 0.63 19.51 2.80
C ILE A 143 0.65 18.27 1.90
N SER A 144 -0.48 17.90 1.31
CA SER A 144 -0.58 16.71 0.44
C SER A 144 0.34 16.74 -0.77
N GLU A 145 0.72 17.93 -1.25
CA GLU A 145 1.66 18.09 -2.37
C GLU A 145 3.07 17.59 -2.05
N TRP A 146 3.41 17.49 -0.77
CA TRP A 146 4.74 17.09 -0.29
C TRP A 146 4.79 15.64 0.21
N LEU A 147 3.65 14.95 0.28
CA LEU A 147 3.57 13.58 0.78
C LEU A 147 3.54 12.58 -0.36
N SER A 148 4.34 11.53 -0.22
CA SER A 148 4.32 10.38 -1.13
C SER A 148 4.64 9.10 -0.36
N VAL A 149 4.44 7.95 -1.00
CA VAL A 149 4.77 6.64 -0.43
C VAL A 149 5.75 5.95 -1.36
N ASP A 150 6.82 5.39 -0.80
CA ASP A 150 7.82 4.64 -1.56
C ASP A 150 7.37 3.19 -1.84
N ASP A 151 8.18 2.45 -2.61
CA ASP A 151 7.91 1.04 -2.96
C ASP A 151 7.92 0.11 -1.73
N ASP A 152 8.52 0.55 -0.62
CA ASP A 152 8.56 -0.16 0.65
C ASP A 152 7.43 0.24 1.60
N LEU A 153 6.45 1.02 1.13
CA LEU A 153 5.32 1.57 1.90
C LEU A 153 5.77 2.45 3.08
N ASN A 154 6.84 3.22 2.92
CA ASN A 154 7.21 4.25 3.88
C ASN A 154 6.72 5.61 3.38
N LEU A 155 6.32 6.45 4.33
CA LEU A 155 6.03 7.85 4.05
C LEU A 155 7.31 8.59 3.65
N VAL A 156 7.24 9.32 2.55
CA VAL A 156 8.31 10.19 2.06
C VAL A 156 7.79 11.61 2.00
N VAL A 157 8.52 12.54 2.63
CA VAL A 157 8.21 13.96 2.61
C VAL A 157 9.16 14.68 1.67
N ASP A 158 8.64 15.52 0.78
CA ASP A 158 9.42 16.40 -0.08
C ASP A 158 9.95 17.60 0.72
N GLU A 159 11.11 17.43 1.35
CA GLU A 159 11.79 18.49 2.11
C GLU A 159 12.15 19.71 1.26
N GLU A 160 12.39 19.54 -0.05
CA GLU A 160 12.70 20.66 -0.95
C GLU A 160 11.44 21.50 -1.21
N GLY A 161 10.28 20.87 -1.35
CA GLY A 161 8.99 21.52 -1.46
C GLY A 161 8.65 22.32 -0.20
N VAL A 162 8.81 21.72 0.97
CA VAL A 162 8.64 22.40 2.27
C VAL A 162 9.59 23.61 2.41
N LEU A 163 10.87 23.42 2.13
CA LEU A 163 11.85 24.51 2.19
C LEU A 163 11.52 25.64 1.21
N SER A 164 11.01 25.32 0.02
CA SER A 164 10.60 26.29 -0.99
C SER A 164 9.44 27.14 -0.49
N PHE A 165 8.44 26.53 0.13
CA PHE A 165 7.33 27.22 0.74
C PHE A 165 7.77 28.17 1.86
N VAL A 166 8.64 27.73 2.76
CA VAL A 166 9.18 28.59 3.84
C VAL A 166 9.99 29.77 3.27
N LYS A 167 10.76 29.55 2.19
CA LYS A 167 11.49 30.64 1.51
C LYS A 167 10.54 31.63 0.83
N GLU A 168 9.43 31.17 0.29
CA GLU A 168 8.39 32.04 -0.26
C GLU A 168 7.80 32.94 0.82
N LEU A 169 7.39 32.37 1.97
CA LEU A 169 6.93 33.13 3.13
C LEU A 169 7.99 34.13 3.61
N ALA A 170 9.24 33.71 3.73
CA ALA A 170 10.34 34.58 4.11
C ALA A 170 10.55 35.74 3.15
N SER A 171 10.49 35.49 1.84
CA SER A 171 10.60 36.54 0.82
C SER A 171 9.48 37.56 0.91
N LYS A 172 8.26 37.08 1.18
CA LYS A 172 7.04 37.92 1.22
C LYS A 172 6.96 38.74 2.51
N TYR A 173 7.28 38.16 3.64
CA TYR A 173 6.99 38.73 4.95
C TYR A 173 8.19 39.20 5.76
N ASN A 174 9.42 38.78 5.49
CA ASN A 174 10.59 39.29 6.21
C ASN A 174 10.71 40.80 6.10
N THR A 175 10.92 41.48 7.23
CA THR A 175 11.07 42.93 7.31
C THR A 175 12.47 43.37 7.72
N CYS A 176 13.34 42.45 8.18
CA CYS A 176 14.75 42.72 8.42
C CYS A 176 15.45 43.18 7.14
N TYR A 177 16.36 44.15 7.26
CA TYR A 177 17.16 44.70 6.17
C TYR A 177 16.37 45.34 5.02
N LYS A 178 15.06 45.53 5.16
CA LYS A 178 14.24 46.31 4.21
C LYS A 178 14.25 47.79 4.64
N PRO A 179 14.33 48.74 3.67
CA PRO A 179 14.25 50.17 3.99
C PRO A 179 12.95 50.47 4.72
N LYS A 180 13.03 51.29 5.80
CA LYS A 180 11.88 51.76 6.57
C LYS A 180 11.88 53.27 6.62
N GLU A 181 10.71 53.87 6.36
CA GLU A 181 10.50 55.32 6.52
C GLU A 181 9.98 55.59 7.93
N LEU A 182 10.69 56.44 8.64
CA LEU A 182 10.32 56.94 9.95
C LEU A 182 10.02 58.45 9.88
N LYS A 183 8.85 58.83 10.37
CA LYS A 183 8.51 60.23 10.63
C LYS A 183 9.15 60.65 11.95
N THR A 184 10.03 61.64 11.85
CA THR A 184 10.62 62.26 13.03
C THR A 184 9.60 63.14 13.75
N SER A 185 9.85 63.46 15.03
CA SER A 185 9.03 64.42 15.79
C SER A 185 9.01 65.83 15.20
N TYR A 186 9.93 66.14 14.32
CA TYR A 186 10.01 67.45 13.61
C TYR A 186 9.31 67.43 12.23
N GLY A 187 8.55 66.37 11.93
CA GLY A 187 7.78 66.28 10.68
C GLY A 187 8.58 65.85 9.44
N SER A 188 9.87 65.63 9.57
CA SER A 188 10.70 65.11 8.46
C SER A 188 10.57 63.59 8.36
N THR A 189 10.62 63.04 7.15
CA THR A 189 10.73 61.62 6.93
C THR A 189 12.18 61.23 6.69
N VAL A 190 12.66 60.23 7.45
CA VAL A 190 14.02 59.69 7.32
C VAL A 190 13.89 58.22 6.91
N THR A 191 14.58 57.82 5.86
CA THR A 191 14.66 56.44 5.42
C THR A 191 15.83 55.75 6.13
N ILE A 192 15.56 54.75 6.93
CA ILE A 192 16.57 53.85 7.47
C ILE A 192 16.74 52.68 6.49
N SER A 193 17.88 52.60 5.87
CA SER A 193 18.22 51.52 4.93
C SER A 193 19.14 50.49 5.60
N ASN A 194 18.95 49.22 5.29
CA ASN A 194 19.84 48.09 5.63
C ASN A 194 20.09 47.87 7.15
N GLY A 195 19.17 48.29 8.01
CA GLY A 195 19.23 47.99 9.44
C GLY A 195 18.66 46.62 9.81
N PRO A 196 19.15 45.99 10.90
CA PRO A 196 18.63 44.69 11.39
C PRO A 196 17.29 44.86 12.09
N TYR A 197 16.57 45.95 11.77
CA TYR A 197 15.26 46.26 12.38
C TYR A 197 14.16 45.56 11.69
N GLY A 198 13.39 44.77 12.45
CA GLY A 198 12.29 43.96 11.98
C GLY A 198 12.47 42.51 12.40
N TRP A 199 11.73 41.65 11.76
CA TRP A 199 11.77 40.24 12.04
C TRP A 199 12.09 39.45 10.76
N LYS A 200 12.54 38.21 10.96
CA LYS A 200 12.97 37.32 9.92
C LYS A 200 12.52 35.91 10.29
N ILE A 201 11.93 35.18 9.34
CA ILE A 201 11.63 33.76 9.51
C ILE A 201 12.96 32.99 9.60
N ASN A 202 13.06 32.10 10.59
CA ASN A 202 14.17 31.17 10.69
C ASN A 202 13.83 29.91 9.88
N ASN A 203 14.27 29.88 8.64
CA ASN A 203 13.94 28.82 7.70
C ASN A 203 14.29 27.40 8.22
N SER A 204 15.35 27.29 9.05
CA SER A 204 15.76 25.98 9.56
C SER A 204 14.86 25.47 10.67
N GLU A 205 14.30 26.37 11.48
CA GLU A 205 13.34 26.01 12.54
C GLU A 205 11.96 25.71 11.96
N GLU A 206 11.53 26.47 10.95
CA GLU A 206 10.23 26.26 10.32
C GLU A 206 10.15 24.94 9.51
N VAL A 207 11.24 24.54 8.86
CA VAL A 207 11.30 23.26 8.12
C VAL A 207 11.32 22.06 9.08
N ALA A 208 11.80 22.26 10.31
CA ALA A 208 11.90 21.19 11.31
C ALA A 208 10.61 20.95 12.11
N GLN A 209 9.59 21.80 11.95
CA GLN A 209 8.28 21.65 12.58
C GLN A 209 7.37 20.71 11.80
#